data_246b9fb033f3c8c5be8db5f9f9460fee
#
_entry.id   246b9fb033f3c8c5be8db5f9f9460fee
#
_cell.length_a   1.000
_cell.length_b   1.000
_cell.length_c   1.000
_cell.angle_alpha   90.00
_cell.angle_beta   90.00
_cell.angle_gamma   90.00
#
_symmetry.space_group_name_H-M   'P 1'
#
loop_
_entity.id
_entity.type
_entity.pdbx_description
1 polymer ?
#
loop_
_entity_poly.entity_id
_entity_poly.type
_entity_poly.pdbx_seq_one_letter_code
_entity_poly.pdbx_strand_id
1 'polypeptide(L)'
;MKKFYSLLIMAFVGMLAWAQNNPNRVLVHETSGNVKGFLAERVDSISFAKVEGRVAADVTYNDFAAGTESDTLWISITRTADCVAYKIACIPANVMAYLSTEAALANYVDQNGENYYYDDFTNAQMTGIDLADDADYVFATVGYDRYAIPCATSKAEFHTPRPAVVGNPVVECTVAEVGTETITFNFKPNADVAGYAFCIYPAGEAENQLAQWGAFYGFANIGEMVRGWGIKVSGDYVYTYTGQNPGTEYELYIQPWDVNGNNADVTVVPVKTEALGGEGVAEVAITVGDFKGDMLNGFYQIVTYTPNDQASFHRDMLITKEAYESAEWGEEGVKNYLMQDKPDDPYWNQYGVDEAWWEADPNTEYVACSIAQNINGEWGPLATVAFTTPAKAVAAPAQARVAKAPSALPTRIQHGSSAVQTVAPFLKTPKAVAPVLKQVK
;
A
#
# COMPACT_ATOMS: atom_id res chain seq x y z
N MET A 1 -33.43 -6.30 -74.23
CA MET A 1 -33.73 -6.51 -72.81
C MET A 1 -32.49 -6.84 -71.97
N LYS A 2 -31.54 -7.67 -72.43
CA LYS A 2 -30.33 -8.01 -71.59
C LYS A 2 -29.40 -6.83 -71.24
N LYS A 3 -29.32 -5.79 -72.10
CA LYS A 3 -28.46 -4.59 -71.79
C LYS A 3 -29.06 -3.62 -70.75
N PHE A 4 -30.38 -3.66 -70.62
CA PHE A 4 -31.07 -2.80 -69.66
C PHE A 4 -30.89 -3.31 -68.21
N TYR A 5 -30.84 -4.63 -68.01
CA TYR A 5 -30.58 -5.25 -66.71
C TYR A 5 -29.13 -5.01 -66.19
N SER A 6 -28.16 -5.00 -67.15
CA SER A 6 -26.75 -4.70 -66.77
C SER A 6 -26.56 -3.27 -66.31
N LEU A 7 -27.27 -2.31 -66.90
CA LEU A 7 -27.21 -0.89 -66.47
C LEU A 7 -27.89 -0.68 -65.13
N LEU A 8 -28.99 -1.39 -64.83
CA LEU A 8 -29.72 -1.32 -63.58
C LEU A 8 -28.91 -1.94 -62.43
N ILE A 9 -28.21 -3.07 -62.70
CA ILE A 9 -27.34 -3.72 -61.70
C ILE A 9 -26.11 -2.83 -61.40
N MET A 10 -25.50 -2.18 -62.38
CA MET A 10 -24.41 -1.24 -62.17
C MET A 10 -24.83 0.02 -61.35
N ALA A 11 -26.04 0.52 -61.61
CA ALA A 11 -26.60 1.63 -60.84
C ALA A 11 -26.91 1.22 -59.42
N PHE A 12 -27.36 -0.01 -59.15
CA PHE A 12 -27.61 -0.51 -57.80
C PHE A 12 -26.32 -0.80 -57.04
N VAL A 13 -25.27 -1.30 -57.69
CA VAL A 13 -23.95 -1.50 -57.07
C VAL A 13 -23.29 -0.15 -56.79
N GLY A 14 -23.49 0.86 -57.64
CA GLY A 14 -23.03 2.24 -57.39
C GLY A 14 -23.74 2.90 -56.19
N MET A 15 -25.05 2.62 -56.00
CA MET A 15 -25.78 3.16 -54.83
C MET A 15 -25.42 2.45 -53.50
N LEU A 16 -25.03 1.17 -53.57
CA LEU A 16 -24.56 0.45 -52.36
C LEU A 16 -23.17 0.89 -51.94
N ALA A 17 -22.34 1.40 -52.87
CA ALA A 17 -21.03 1.97 -52.51
C ALA A 17 -21.12 3.34 -51.79
N TRP A 18 -22.28 4.04 -51.84
CA TRP A 18 -22.53 5.29 -51.17
C TRP A 18 -23.17 5.12 -49.78
N ALA A 19 -23.49 3.90 -49.36
CA ALA A 19 -24.03 3.58 -48.04
C ALA A 19 -22.96 3.16 -47.02
N GLN A 20 -21.69 3.23 -47.38
CA GLN A 20 -20.66 3.16 -46.36
C GLN A 20 -20.68 4.46 -45.55
N ASN A 21 -21.15 4.41 -44.33
CA ASN A 21 -20.97 5.49 -43.38
C ASN A 21 -19.48 5.83 -43.38
N ASN A 22 -19.14 7.00 -43.93
CA ASN A 22 -17.76 7.47 -43.87
C ASN A 22 -17.32 7.45 -42.41
N PRO A 23 -16.17 6.84 -42.08
CA PRO A 23 -15.70 6.80 -40.74
C PRO A 23 -15.53 8.23 -40.25
N ASN A 24 -16.22 8.56 -39.14
CA ASN A 24 -16.18 9.90 -38.54
C ASN A 24 -15.29 9.98 -37.29
N ARG A 25 -14.55 8.92 -37.04
CA ARG A 25 -13.56 8.81 -35.96
C ARG A 25 -12.28 8.17 -36.46
N VAL A 26 -11.17 8.71 -36.02
CA VAL A 26 -9.86 8.04 -36.03
C VAL A 26 -9.64 7.49 -34.62
N LEU A 27 -9.42 6.19 -34.51
CA LEU A 27 -9.20 5.50 -33.24
C LEU A 27 -7.76 5.01 -33.20
N VAL A 28 -7.04 5.40 -32.16
CA VAL A 28 -5.69 4.91 -31.85
C VAL A 28 -5.80 3.97 -30.66
N HIS A 29 -5.52 2.69 -30.87
CA HIS A 29 -5.50 1.68 -29.83
C HIS A 29 -4.09 1.59 -29.26
N GLU A 30 -3.95 1.90 -27.98
CA GLU A 30 -2.69 1.81 -27.26
C GLU A 30 -2.46 0.38 -26.76
N THR A 31 -1.21 -0.01 -26.60
CA THR A 31 -0.83 -1.33 -26.03
C THR A 31 -1.29 -1.51 -24.59
N SER A 32 -1.58 -0.41 -23.89
CA SER A 32 -2.19 -0.39 -22.54
C SER A 32 -3.67 -0.80 -22.53
N GLY A 33 -4.30 -0.97 -23.71
CA GLY A 33 -5.72 -1.24 -23.87
C GLY A 33 -6.60 0.00 -23.96
N ASN A 34 -6.04 1.20 -23.79
CA ASN A 34 -6.76 2.46 -23.96
C ASN A 34 -7.01 2.75 -25.45
N VAL A 35 -8.10 3.47 -25.72
CA VAL A 35 -8.43 3.91 -27.06
C VAL A 35 -8.58 5.43 -27.08
N LYS A 36 -7.73 6.11 -27.85
CA LYS A 36 -7.85 7.56 -28.11
C LYS A 36 -8.60 7.78 -29.40
N GLY A 37 -9.69 8.55 -29.36
CA GLY A 37 -10.53 8.86 -30.52
C GLY A 37 -10.43 10.31 -30.94
N PHE A 38 -10.33 10.54 -32.25
CA PHE A 38 -10.35 11.86 -32.87
C PHE A 38 -11.53 11.97 -33.84
N LEU A 39 -12.14 13.14 -33.96
CA LEU A 39 -13.11 13.42 -35.02
C LEU A 39 -12.37 13.44 -36.35
N ALA A 40 -12.78 12.58 -37.31
CA ALA A 40 -12.09 12.48 -38.62
C ALA A 40 -12.05 13.82 -39.37
N GLU A 41 -13.09 14.63 -39.22
CA GLU A 41 -13.19 15.99 -39.81
C GLU A 41 -12.14 16.99 -39.30
N ARG A 42 -11.50 16.69 -38.16
CA ARG A 42 -10.45 17.50 -37.52
C ARG A 42 -9.04 16.95 -37.75
N VAL A 43 -8.93 15.84 -38.47
CA VAL A 43 -7.66 15.19 -38.79
C VAL A 43 -7.38 15.44 -40.27
N ASP A 44 -6.40 16.30 -40.55
CA ASP A 44 -5.97 16.60 -41.92
C ASP A 44 -5.14 15.44 -42.47
N SER A 45 -4.20 14.92 -41.69
CA SER A 45 -3.31 13.84 -42.08
C SER A 45 -2.87 13.00 -40.89
N ILE A 46 -2.52 11.75 -41.16
CA ILE A 46 -1.88 10.85 -40.18
C ILE A 46 -0.49 10.52 -40.74
N SER A 47 0.54 10.81 -39.95
CA SER A 47 1.93 10.48 -40.27
C SER A 47 2.56 9.64 -39.17
N PHE A 48 3.45 8.74 -39.56
CA PHE A 48 4.29 7.98 -38.64
C PHE A 48 5.70 8.53 -38.72
N ALA A 49 6.24 8.93 -37.59
CA ALA A 49 7.62 9.42 -37.46
C ALA A 49 8.42 8.47 -36.58
N LYS A 50 9.69 8.27 -36.92
CA LYS A 50 10.67 7.63 -36.08
C LYS A 50 11.56 8.71 -35.50
N VAL A 51 11.67 8.75 -34.17
CA VAL A 51 12.68 9.55 -33.49
C VAL A 51 13.90 8.66 -33.30
N GLU A 52 15.05 9.08 -33.83
CA GLU A 52 16.31 8.35 -33.68
C GLU A 52 17.09 8.93 -32.50
N GLY A 53 17.71 8.04 -31.72
CA GLY A 53 18.45 8.42 -30.54
C GLY A 53 17.62 8.48 -29.25
N ARG A 54 18.27 8.89 -28.17
CA ARG A 54 17.67 9.05 -26.85
C ARG A 54 17.20 10.49 -26.66
N VAL A 55 15.92 10.65 -26.36
CA VAL A 55 15.32 11.95 -26.01
C VAL A 55 15.26 12.06 -24.50
N ALA A 56 16.23 12.67 -23.89
CA ALA A 56 16.37 12.79 -22.43
C ALA A 56 17.03 14.10 -22.03
N ALA A 57 16.83 14.47 -20.78
CA ALA A 57 17.58 15.50 -20.09
C ALA A 57 18.36 14.85 -18.96
N ASP A 58 19.65 14.66 -19.16
CA ASP A 58 20.51 13.98 -18.20
C ASP A 58 20.77 14.89 -17.00
N VAL A 59 20.36 14.42 -15.82
CA VAL A 59 20.49 15.15 -14.56
C VAL A 59 21.66 14.62 -13.74
N THR A 60 22.38 15.55 -13.10
CA THR A 60 23.45 15.24 -12.14
C THR A 60 23.19 16.05 -10.87
N TYR A 61 23.25 15.39 -9.73
CA TYR A 61 23.28 16.04 -8.42
C TYR A 61 24.69 16.60 -8.15
N ASN A 62 24.77 17.84 -7.68
CA ASN A 62 26.04 18.50 -7.39
C ASN A 62 26.23 18.77 -5.89
N ASP A 63 25.24 19.37 -5.20
CA ASP A 63 25.37 19.76 -3.80
C ASP A 63 24.00 20.02 -3.14
N PHE A 64 23.98 20.09 -1.80
CA PHE A 64 22.82 20.39 -0.97
C PHE A 64 23.19 21.37 0.15
N ALA A 65 22.29 22.29 0.47
CA ALA A 65 22.34 23.09 1.68
C ALA A 65 20.96 23.16 2.33
N ALA A 66 20.88 22.73 3.57
CA ALA A 66 19.69 22.90 4.39
C ALA A 66 19.43 24.38 4.64
N GLY A 67 18.18 24.79 4.52
CA GLY A 67 17.73 26.16 4.75
C GLY A 67 16.74 26.24 5.91
N THR A 68 16.56 27.41 6.50
CA THR A 68 15.59 27.63 7.57
C THR A 68 14.14 27.73 7.10
N GLU A 69 13.92 28.09 5.84
CA GLU A 69 12.59 28.22 5.24
C GLU A 69 12.38 27.24 4.08
N SER A 70 13.45 26.87 3.40
CA SER A 70 13.45 25.86 2.34
C SER A 70 14.87 25.43 2.03
N ASP A 71 15.02 24.20 1.59
CA ASP A 71 16.31 23.65 1.17
C ASP A 71 16.75 24.18 -0.18
N THR A 72 18.03 24.10 -0.42
CA THR A 72 18.64 24.47 -1.67
C THR A 72 19.46 23.31 -2.22
N LEU A 73 19.22 22.97 -3.45
CA LEU A 73 19.94 21.94 -4.19
C LEU A 73 20.64 22.52 -5.39
N TRP A 74 21.82 21.97 -5.71
CA TRP A 74 22.53 22.29 -6.95
C TRP A 74 22.56 21.08 -7.85
N ILE A 75 22.08 21.29 -9.08
CA ILE A 75 21.99 20.23 -10.09
C ILE A 75 22.51 20.73 -11.41
N SER A 76 22.99 19.82 -12.24
CA SER A 76 23.29 20.09 -13.65
C SER A 76 22.37 19.24 -14.53
N ILE A 77 21.90 19.85 -15.63
CA ILE A 77 21.01 19.16 -16.58
C ILE A 77 21.50 19.44 -17.98
N THR A 78 21.69 18.37 -18.75
CA THR A 78 22.08 18.45 -20.15
C THR A 78 21.13 17.69 -21.02
N ARG A 79 20.48 18.34 -21.97
CA ARG A 79 19.56 17.70 -22.91
C ARG A 79 20.34 16.98 -24.02
N THR A 80 19.81 15.85 -24.45
CA THR A 80 20.22 15.22 -25.69
C THR A 80 19.73 16.04 -26.89
N ALA A 81 20.31 15.83 -28.07
CA ALA A 81 20.05 16.66 -29.26
C ALA A 81 18.57 16.75 -29.67
N ASP A 82 17.81 15.67 -29.49
CA ASP A 82 16.40 15.62 -29.86
C ASP A 82 15.44 15.96 -28.71
N CYS A 83 15.97 16.28 -27.52
CA CYS A 83 15.19 16.72 -26.37
C CYS A 83 14.94 18.22 -26.44
N VAL A 84 13.71 18.63 -26.73
CA VAL A 84 13.32 20.04 -26.85
C VAL A 84 12.91 20.66 -25.54
N ALA A 85 12.39 19.84 -24.62
CA ALA A 85 11.94 20.24 -23.29
C ALA A 85 12.08 19.08 -22.32
N TYR A 86 11.98 19.37 -21.03
CA TYR A 86 11.92 18.34 -19.98
C TYR A 86 11.15 18.85 -18.77
N LYS A 87 10.68 17.91 -17.95
CA LYS A 87 10.17 18.17 -16.61
C LYS A 87 11.06 17.49 -15.57
N ILE A 88 10.97 17.96 -14.32
CA ILE A 88 11.72 17.46 -13.18
C ILE A 88 10.77 17.12 -12.05
N ALA A 89 11.07 16.05 -11.32
CA ALA A 89 10.50 15.74 -10.03
C ALA A 89 11.62 15.35 -9.04
N CYS A 90 11.47 15.76 -7.78
CA CYS A 90 12.25 15.25 -6.66
C CYS A 90 11.39 14.21 -5.95
N ILE A 91 11.85 12.98 -5.86
CA ILE A 91 11.07 11.81 -5.48
C ILE A 91 11.72 11.14 -4.27
N PRO A 92 11.02 10.95 -3.16
CA PRO A 92 11.52 10.14 -2.04
C PRO A 92 11.84 8.71 -2.48
N ALA A 93 12.89 8.11 -1.92
CA ALA A 93 13.35 6.77 -2.33
C ALA A 93 12.28 5.68 -2.11
N ASN A 94 11.45 5.81 -1.08
CA ASN A 94 10.34 4.90 -0.84
C ASN A 94 9.26 4.95 -1.94
N VAL A 95 9.04 6.11 -2.58
CA VAL A 95 8.17 6.24 -3.77
C VAL A 95 8.80 5.57 -4.98
N MET A 96 10.15 5.71 -5.14
CA MET A 96 10.88 5.11 -6.24
C MET A 96 10.75 3.58 -6.28
N ALA A 97 10.56 2.92 -5.14
CA ALA A 97 10.35 1.47 -5.08
C ALA A 97 9.13 1.02 -5.91
N TYR A 98 8.10 1.86 -6.05
CA TYR A 98 6.91 1.59 -6.87
C TYR A 98 7.05 1.99 -8.33
N LEU A 99 8.09 2.75 -8.69
CA LEU A 99 8.37 3.24 -10.04
C LEU A 99 9.44 2.39 -10.75
N SER A 100 9.28 1.06 -10.69
CA SER A 100 10.29 0.09 -11.12
C SER A 100 10.56 0.04 -12.63
N THR A 101 9.70 0.64 -13.45
CA THR A 101 9.87 0.70 -14.91
C THR A 101 10.10 2.13 -15.39
N GLU A 102 10.88 2.29 -16.49
CA GLU A 102 11.10 3.60 -17.10
C GLU A 102 9.78 4.29 -17.47
N ALA A 103 8.80 3.55 -17.96
CA ALA A 103 7.49 4.09 -18.30
C ALA A 103 6.72 4.58 -17.08
N ALA A 104 6.78 3.87 -15.94
CA ALA A 104 6.15 4.30 -14.70
C ALA A 104 6.81 5.59 -14.17
N LEU A 105 8.14 5.64 -14.20
CA LEU A 105 8.89 6.84 -13.80
C LEU A 105 8.60 8.03 -14.73
N ALA A 106 8.61 7.83 -16.05
CA ALA A 106 8.28 8.87 -17.01
C ALA A 106 6.87 9.45 -16.78
N ASN A 107 5.87 8.58 -16.60
CA ASN A 107 4.50 9.00 -16.29
C ASN A 107 4.41 9.77 -14.97
N TYR A 108 5.13 9.30 -13.94
CA TYR A 108 5.15 9.99 -12.65
C TYR A 108 5.72 11.40 -12.78
N VAL A 109 6.88 11.55 -13.43
CA VAL A 109 7.53 12.87 -13.65
C VAL A 109 6.66 13.76 -14.54
N ASP A 110 6.02 13.22 -15.56
CA ASP A 110 5.10 13.97 -16.43
C ASP A 110 3.90 14.54 -15.66
N GLN A 111 3.33 13.76 -14.75
CA GLN A 111 2.16 14.16 -13.95
C GLN A 111 2.49 15.09 -12.78
N ASN A 112 3.67 14.92 -12.15
CA ASN A 112 4.04 15.64 -10.94
C ASN A 112 5.05 16.77 -11.19
N GLY A 113 5.77 16.77 -12.29
CA GLY A 113 6.61 17.87 -12.71
C GLY A 113 5.76 19.04 -13.22
N GLU A 114 5.74 20.16 -12.52
CA GLU A 114 4.84 21.28 -12.83
C GLU A 114 5.28 22.09 -14.06
N ASN A 115 6.60 22.29 -14.24
CA ASN A 115 7.14 23.20 -15.26
C ASN A 115 7.89 22.45 -16.35
N TYR A 116 7.72 22.95 -17.59
CA TYR A 116 8.61 22.60 -18.70
C TYR A 116 9.84 23.50 -18.69
N TYR A 117 11.02 22.90 -18.84
CA TYR A 117 12.31 23.56 -18.98
C TYR A 117 12.87 23.34 -20.39
N TYR A 118 13.50 24.34 -20.95
CA TYR A 118 13.94 24.36 -22.34
C TYR A 118 15.46 24.60 -22.49
N ASP A 119 16.15 24.85 -21.40
CA ASP A 119 17.57 25.18 -21.37
C ASP A 119 18.38 24.12 -20.64
N ASP A 120 19.66 24.02 -20.97
CA ASP A 120 20.63 23.26 -20.19
C ASP A 120 21.08 24.08 -18.99
N PHE A 121 21.35 23.43 -17.87
CA PHE A 121 21.78 24.07 -16.65
C PHE A 121 23.07 23.45 -16.15
N THR A 122 24.03 24.31 -15.78
CA THR A 122 25.26 23.91 -15.12
C THR A 122 25.24 24.45 -13.70
N ASN A 123 25.27 23.57 -12.71
CA ASN A 123 25.23 23.92 -11.30
C ASN A 123 24.10 24.92 -10.95
N ALA A 124 22.90 24.64 -11.48
CA ALA A 124 21.73 25.47 -11.22
C ALA A 124 21.22 25.24 -9.79
N GLN A 125 20.80 26.33 -9.18
CA GLN A 125 20.19 26.32 -7.85
C GLN A 125 18.69 26.01 -7.95
N MET A 126 18.25 24.97 -7.26
CA MET A 126 16.86 24.63 -7.06
C MET A 126 16.45 25.00 -5.65
N THR A 127 15.43 25.84 -5.50
CA THR A 127 14.93 26.36 -4.24
C THR A 127 13.41 26.12 -4.11
N GLY A 128 12.86 26.28 -2.91
CA GLY A 128 11.44 26.09 -2.66
C GLY A 128 11.05 24.63 -2.48
N ILE A 129 12.03 23.78 -2.13
CA ILE A 129 11.83 22.38 -1.78
C ILE A 129 11.94 22.29 -0.26
N ASP A 130 11.07 21.51 0.33
CA ASP A 130 11.11 21.16 1.75
C ASP A 130 11.32 19.63 1.80
N LEU A 131 12.57 19.25 2.10
CA LEU A 131 12.98 17.86 2.14
C LEU A 131 13.12 17.39 3.59
N ALA A 132 12.82 16.13 3.82
CA ALA A 132 13.11 15.51 5.09
C ALA A 132 14.63 15.43 5.32
N ASP A 133 15.03 15.56 6.55
CA ASP A 133 16.41 15.35 6.99
C ASP A 133 16.75 13.86 7.01
N ASP A 134 18.02 13.52 6.80
CA ASP A 134 18.53 12.14 6.88
C ASP A 134 17.71 11.17 6.00
N ALA A 135 17.47 11.54 4.76
CA ALA A 135 16.56 10.84 3.86
C ALA A 135 17.13 10.72 2.43
N ASP A 136 16.77 9.61 1.79
CA ASP A 136 17.17 9.33 0.42
C ASP A 136 16.13 9.85 -0.58
N TYR A 137 16.62 10.54 -1.61
CA TYR A 137 15.82 11.11 -2.69
C TYR A 137 16.41 10.80 -4.06
N VAL A 138 15.55 10.88 -5.05
CA VAL A 138 15.92 10.76 -6.46
C VAL A 138 15.43 11.98 -7.22
N PHE A 139 16.33 12.71 -7.87
CA PHE A 139 15.96 13.59 -8.96
C PHE A 139 15.67 12.78 -10.19
N ALA A 140 14.52 12.97 -10.77
CA ALA A 140 14.17 12.35 -12.03
C ALA A 140 13.73 13.42 -13.04
N THR A 141 14.16 13.25 -14.27
CA THR A 141 13.71 14.06 -15.41
C THR A 141 13.00 13.17 -16.42
N VAL A 142 12.08 13.75 -17.19
CA VAL A 142 11.55 13.16 -18.41
C VAL A 142 11.74 14.14 -19.56
N GLY A 143 12.41 13.69 -20.62
CA GLY A 143 12.62 14.47 -21.83
C GLY A 143 11.44 14.40 -22.79
N TYR A 144 11.17 15.50 -23.51
CA TYR A 144 10.12 15.59 -24.52
C TYR A 144 10.73 15.86 -25.88
N ASP A 145 10.22 15.15 -26.87
CA ASP A 145 10.57 15.39 -28.28
C ASP A 145 9.81 16.59 -28.86
N ARG A 146 10.08 16.91 -30.14
CA ARG A 146 9.40 17.99 -30.87
C ARG A 146 7.90 17.81 -31.04
N TYR A 147 7.35 16.64 -30.71
CA TYR A 147 5.92 16.35 -30.74
C TYR A 147 5.28 16.42 -29.36
N ALA A 148 6.02 16.89 -28.35
CA ALA A 148 5.63 16.96 -26.95
C ALA A 148 5.29 15.60 -26.34
N ILE A 149 5.94 14.53 -26.82
CA ILE A 149 5.77 13.18 -26.30
C ILE A 149 6.83 12.96 -25.21
N PRO A 150 6.43 12.53 -23.99
CA PRO A 150 7.40 12.14 -22.98
C PRO A 150 8.13 10.88 -23.42
N CYS A 151 9.47 10.93 -23.33
CA CYS A 151 10.36 9.90 -23.83
C CYS A 151 11.19 9.30 -22.70
N ALA A 152 12.52 9.37 -22.79
CA ALA A 152 13.40 8.75 -21.84
C ALA A 152 13.54 9.57 -20.55
N THR A 153 13.78 8.86 -19.45
CA THR A 153 14.07 9.43 -18.15
C THR A 153 15.57 9.46 -17.86
N SER A 154 15.97 10.34 -16.96
CA SER A 154 17.26 10.33 -16.27
C SER A 154 17.04 10.51 -14.79
N LYS A 155 17.92 9.97 -13.97
CA LYS A 155 17.84 10.08 -12.52
C LYS A 155 19.21 10.29 -11.88
N ALA A 156 19.21 11.02 -10.77
CA ALA A 156 20.35 11.19 -9.88
C ALA A 156 19.88 10.99 -8.44
N GLU A 157 20.53 10.11 -7.72
CA GLU A 157 20.26 9.80 -6.33
C GLU A 157 21.06 10.74 -5.43
N PHE A 158 20.49 11.17 -4.31
CA PHE A 158 21.16 11.93 -3.29
C PHE A 158 20.54 11.67 -1.91
N HIS A 159 21.34 11.96 -0.87
CA HIS A 159 20.94 11.83 0.51
C HIS A 159 20.97 13.21 1.17
N THR A 160 19.90 13.60 1.86
CA THR A 160 19.89 14.84 2.64
C THR A 160 20.67 14.65 3.93
N PRO A 161 21.55 15.59 4.29
CA PRO A 161 22.32 15.46 5.51
C PRO A 161 21.41 15.57 6.73
N ARG A 162 21.80 14.87 7.77
CA ARG A 162 21.18 15.01 9.07
C ARG A 162 21.61 16.34 9.71
N PRO A 163 20.70 17.17 10.25
CA PRO A 163 21.04 18.34 11.00
C PRO A 163 21.90 17.99 12.22
N ALA A 164 22.82 18.86 12.57
CA ALA A 164 23.62 18.70 13.77
C ALA A 164 22.70 18.78 15.00
N VAL A 165 22.66 17.70 15.77
CA VAL A 165 21.90 17.60 17.00
C VAL A 165 22.65 18.29 18.14
N VAL A 166 21.97 19.14 18.91
CA VAL A 166 22.54 19.78 20.09
C VAL A 166 22.53 18.83 21.28
N GLY A 167 23.69 18.56 21.83
CA GLY A 167 23.85 17.59 22.93
C GLY A 167 23.80 16.13 22.43
N ASN A 168 23.31 15.25 23.25
CA ASN A 168 23.10 13.84 22.94
C ASN A 168 21.70 13.39 23.45
N PRO A 169 20.61 13.74 22.75
CA PRO A 169 19.26 13.38 23.17
C PRO A 169 19.06 11.87 23.16
N VAL A 170 18.90 11.28 24.34
CA VAL A 170 18.67 9.85 24.53
C VAL A 170 17.50 9.64 25.49
N VAL A 171 16.61 8.72 25.12
CA VAL A 171 15.53 8.25 25.99
C VAL A 171 15.87 6.83 26.44
N GLU A 172 16.17 6.67 27.72
CA GLU A 172 16.27 5.34 28.31
C GLU A 172 14.87 4.74 28.39
N CYS A 173 14.71 3.54 27.82
CA CYS A 173 13.45 2.82 27.85
C CYS A 173 13.64 1.44 28.48
N THR A 174 12.81 1.12 29.46
CA THR A 174 12.80 -0.20 30.11
C THR A 174 11.42 -0.83 29.98
N VAL A 175 11.38 -2.13 29.67
CA VAL A 175 10.17 -2.93 29.72
C VAL A 175 9.85 -3.20 31.20
N ALA A 176 8.75 -2.64 31.70
CA ALA A 176 8.35 -2.77 33.10
C ALA A 176 7.52 -4.03 33.35
N GLU A 177 6.62 -4.36 32.44
CA GLU A 177 5.73 -5.51 32.55
C GLU A 177 5.35 -6.01 31.14
N VAL A 178 5.25 -7.32 31.00
CA VAL A 178 4.76 -7.98 29.79
C VAL A 178 3.65 -8.94 30.20
N GLY A 179 2.53 -8.86 29.53
CA GLY A 179 1.44 -9.83 29.61
C GLY A 179 1.17 -10.46 28.25
N THR A 180 0.10 -11.23 28.15
CA THR A 180 -0.30 -11.86 26.90
C THR A 180 -0.77 -10.85 25.85
N GLU A 181 -1.45 -9.79 26.28
CA GLU A 181 -2.00 -8.74 25.39
C GLU A 181 -1.55 -7.33 25.77
N THR A 182 -0.63 -7.21 26.72
CA THR A 182 -0.19 -5.92 27.25
C THR A 182 1.32 -5.84 27.36
N ILE A 183 1.85 -4.64 27.10
CA ILE A 183 3.28 -4.34 27.32
C ILE A 183 3.38 -2.95 27.96
N THR A 184 4.03 -2.85 29.11
CA THR A 184 4.26 -1.59 29.81
C THR A 184 5.72 -1.17 29.69
N PHE A 185 5.93 0.07 29.26
CA PHE A 185 7.24 0.69 29.12
C PHE A 185 7.40 1.88 30.07
N ASN A 186 8.60 2.04 30.63
CA ASN A 186 9.03 3.24 31.33
C ASN A 186 10.03 3.99 30.48
N PHE A 187 9.79 5.29 30.27
CA PHE A 187 10.64 6.18 29.49
C PHE A 187 11.27 7.22 30.41
N LYS A 188 12.59 7.42 30.27
CA LYS A 188 13.37 8.42 31.00
C LYS A 188 14.26 9.18 30.01
N PRO A 189 13.83 10.36 29.54
CA PRO A 189 14.67 11.21 28.72
C PRO A 189 15.79 11.82 29.52
N ASN A 190 16.99 11.98 28.92
CA ASN A 190 18.05 12.78 29.48
C ASN A 190 17.78 14.29 29.30
N ALA A 191 18.67 15.14 29.86
CA ALA A 191 18.50 16.60 29.86
C ALA A 191 18.59 17.23 28.43
N ASP A 192 19.16 16.52 27.45
CA ASP A 192 19.32 17.01 26.07
C ASP A 192 18.05 16.77 25.23
N VAL A 193 17.09 15.98 25.73
CA VAL A 193 15.82 15.68 25.04
C VAL A 193 14.84 16.81 25.29
N ALA A 194 14.45 17.53 24.24
CA ALA A 194 13.36 18.50 24.29
C ALA A 194 11.98 17.81 24.21
N GLY A 195 11.92 16.66 23.54
CA GLY A 195 10.75 15.82 23.44
C GLY A 195 11.07 14.55 22.68
N TYR A 196 10.15 13.60 22.72
CA TYR A 196 10.26 12.35 21.98
C TYR A 196 8.88 11.82 21.57
N ALA A 197 8.86 10.99 20.54
CA ALA A 197 7.68 10.25 20.13
C ALA A 197 8.00 8.76 20.16
N PHE A 198 6.98 7.94 20.36
CA PHE A 198 7.14 6.49 20.33
C PHE A 198 5.91 5.79 19.78
N CYS A 199 6.13 4.68 19.09
CA CYS A 199 5.08 3.76 18.63
C CYS A 199 5.64 2.33 18.58
N ILE A 200 4.74 1.35 18.60
CA ILE A 200 5.09 -0.07 18.58
C ILE A 200 4.53 -0.71 17.30
N TYR A 201 5.32 -1.61 16.72
CA TYR A 201 4.91 -2.42 15.56
C TYR A 201 5.26 -3.89 15.83
N PRO A 202 4.57 -4.85 15.20
CA PRO A 202 5.10 -6.20 15.07
C PRO A 202 6.51 -6.16 14.45
N ALA A 203 7.39 -7.07 14.85
CA ALA A 203 8.77 -7.06 14.40
C ALA A 203 8.89 -7.07 12.85
N GLY A 204 9.68 -6.13 12.32
CA GLY A 204 9.88 -5.94 10.87
C GLY A 204 8.73 -5.22 10.13
N GLU A 205 7.64 -4.84 10.82
CA GLU A 205 6.50 -4.20 10.17
C GLU A 205 6.68 -2.69 9.98
N ALA A 206 7.58 -2.04 10.72
CA ALA A 206 7.79 -0.60 10.61
C ALA A 206 8.26 -0.18 9.20
N GLU A 207 9.18 -0.95 8.60
CA GLU A 207 9.67 -0.72 7.24
C GLU A 207 8.57 -0.92 6.19
N ASN A 208 7.71 -1.94 6.37
CA ASN A 208 6.57 -2.19 5.50
C ASN A 208 5.57 -1.03 5.58
N GLN A 209 5.29 -0.52 6.79
CA GLN A 209 4.41 0.64 6.99
C GLN A 209 4.99 1.90 6.34
N LEU A 210 6.28 2.15 6.49
CA LEU A 210 6.95 3.27 5.80
C LEU A 210 6.88 3.12 4.29
N ALA A 211 7.16 1.93 3.75
CA ALA A 211 7.10 1.66 2.31
C ALA A 211 5.68 1.86 1.76
N GLN A 212 4.66 1.41 2.47
CA GLN A 212 3.28 1.47 2.03
C GLN A 212 2.67 2.87 2.15
N TRP A 213 2.95 3.57 3.24
CA TRP A 213 2.26 4.80 3.61
C TRP A 213 3.14 6.05 3.65
N GLY A 214 4.47 5.88 3.75
CA GLY A 214 5.40 6.99 3.92
C GLY A 214 5.24 8.06 2.85
N ALA A 215 5.16 7.66 1.58
CA ALA A 215 4.96 8.58 0.47
C ALA A 215 3.64 9.37 0.56
N PHE A 216 2.57 8.72 1.01
CA PHE A 216 1.25 9.34 1.13
C PHE A 216 1.20 10.36 2.26
N TYR A 217 1.89 10.09 3.36
CA TYR A 217 1.92 10.98 4.54
C TYR A 217 3.12 11.93 4.55
N GLY A 218 4.03 11.82 3.58
CA GLY A 218 5.22 12.64 3.47
C GLY A 218 6.34 12.24 4.43
N PHE A 219 6.39 10.98 4.89
CA PHE A 219 7.47 10.45 5.71
C PHE A 219 8.53 9.83 4.81
N ALA A 220 9.76 10.31 4.91
CA ALA A 220 10.88 9.79 4.15
C ALA A 220 11.67 8.71 4.92
N ASN A 221 11.58 8.67 6.25
CA ASN A 221 12.26 7.70 7.10
C ASN A 221 11.42 7.29 8.31
N ILE A 222 11.86 6.23 9.01
CA ILE A 222 11.16 5.70 10.20
C ILE A 222 11.06 6.75 11.31
N GLY A 223 12.11 7.54 11.53
CA GLY A 223 12.10 8.58 12.57
C GLY A 223 10.99 9.60 12.36
N GLU A 224 10.79 10.07 11.13
CA GLU A 224 9.69 10.96 10.79
C GLU A 224 8.33 10.29 10.96
N MET A 225 8.20 9.04 10.55
CA MET A 225 6.96 8.28 10.74
C MET A 225 6.63 8.12 12.22
N VAL A 226 7.60 7.77 13.06
CA VAL A 226 7.44 7.66 14.52
C VAL A 226 7.07 9.01 15.12
N ARG A 227 7.75 10.08 14.72
CA ARG A 227 7.44 11.44 15.17
C ARG A 227 6.06 11.93 14.68
N GLY A 228 5.63 11.53 13.48
CA GLY A 228 4.35 11.86 12.90
C GLY A 228 3.19 11.14 13.56
N TRP A 229 3.28 9.84 13.71
CA TRP A 229 2.20 8.96 14.19
C TRP A 229 2.27 8.59 15.65
N GLY A 230 3.47 8.61 16.25
CA GLY A 230 3.68 8.17 17.61
C GLY A 230 3.10 9.09 18.67
N ILE A 231 3.05 8.58 19.89
CA ILE A 231 2.66 9.33 21.09
C ILE A 231 3.80 10.27 21.45
N LYS A 232 3.52 11.57 21.54
CA LYS A 232 4.50 12.62 21.79
C LYS A 232 4.50 13.04 23.27
N VAL A 233 5.67 13.03 23.88
CA VAL A 233 5.89 13.39 25.28
C VAL A 233 7.21 14.16 25.46
N SER A 234 7.39 14.80 26.62
CA SER A 234 8.58 15.64 26.90
C SER A 234 9.22 15.39 28.27
N GLY A 235 8.85 14.34 28.98
CA GLY A 235 9.40 14.03 30.29
C GLY A 235 9.32 12.56 30.61
N ASP A 236 9.58 12.17 31.85
CA ASP A 236 9.40 10.80 32.32
C ASP A 236 7.96 10.35 32.03
N TYR A 237 7.80 9.17 31.47
CA TYR A 237 6.50 8.67 31.10
C TYR A 237 6.41 7.16 31.28
N VAL A 238 5.21 6.68 31.60
CA VAL A 238 4.89 5.26 31.67
C VAL A 238 3.71 5.03 30.73
N TYR A 239 3.83 4.06 29.84
CA TYR A 239 2.77 3.73 28.90
C TYR A 239 2.57 2.24 28.79
N THR A 240 1.30 1.82 28.81
CA THR A 240 0.91 0.43 28.59
C THR A 240 0.18 0.31 27.25
N TYR A 241 0.77 -0.42 26.33
CA TYR A 241 0.07 -0.88 25.14
C TYR A 241 -0.87 -2.03 25.52
N THR A 242 -2.06 -2.02 24.96
CA THR A 242 -3.10 -3.05 25.18
C THR A 242 -3.58 -3.58 23.85
N GLY A 243 -4.16 -4.78 23.83
CA GLY A 243 -4.67 -5.42 22.60
C GLY A 243 -3.55 -5.90 21.68
N GLN A 244 -2.38 -6.20 22.23
CA GLN A 244 -1.29 -6.83 21.50
C GLN A 244 -1.61 -8.32 21.27
N ASN A 245 -1.11 -8.90 20.19
CA ASN A 245 -1.26 -10.32 19.94
C ASN A 245 -0.38 -11.13 20.90
N PRO A 246 -0.88 -12.19 21.51
CA PRO A 246 -0.10 -13.07 22.37
C PRO A 246 1.05 -13.76 21.63
N GLY A 247 2.15 -14.02 22.35
CA GLY A 247 3.32 -14.73 21.83
C GLY A 247 4.03 -14.06 20.66
N THR A 248 3.74 -12.77 20.40
CA THR A 248 4.18 -12.03 19.23
C THR A 248 5.36 -11.13 19.55
N GLU A 249 6.33 -11.09 18.65
CA GLU A 249 7.48 -10.20 18.74
C GLU A 249 7.12 -8.81 18.23
N TYR A 250 7.48 -7.80 19.01
CA TYR A 250 7.24 -6.39 18.74
C TYR A 250 8.53 -5.58 18.83
N GLU A 251 8.54 -4.45 18.16
CA GLU A 251 9.60 -3.46 18.22
C GLU A 251 8.99 -2.11 18.58
N LEU A 252 9.40 -1.57 19.73
CA LEU A 252 9.07 -0.21 20.12
C LEU A 252 10.11 0.72 19.51
N TYR A 253 9.66 1.67 18.70
CA TYR A 253 10.48 2.72 18.09
C TYR A 253 10.33 4.01 18.89
N ILE A 254 11.44 4.66 19.22
CA ILE A 254 11.49 5.91 19.98
C ILE A 254 12.31 6.91 19.18
N GLN A 255 11.72 8.05 18.83
CA GLN A 255 12.36 9.16 18.13
C GLN A 255 12.50 10.36 19.07
N PRO A 256 13.66 10.60 19.68
CA PRO A 256 13.93 11.82 20.42
C PRO A 256 14.34 12.97 19.50
N TRP A 257 14.19 14.23 19.99
CA TRP A 257 14.68 15.43 19.34
C TRP A 257 15.27 16.42 20.36
N ASP A 258 16.20 17.25 19.88
CA ASP A 258 16.87 18.28 20.64
C ASP A 258 16.03 19.57 20.82
N VAL A 259 16.62 20.60 21.46
CA VAL A 259 15.97 21.89 21.69
C VAL A 259 15.65 22.68 20.42
N ASN A 260 16.32 22.38 19.30
CA ASN A 260 16.08 22.98 17.99
C ASN A 260 15.02 22.20 17.19
N GLY A 261 14.58 21.05 17.72
CA GLY A 261 13.66 20.15 17.05
C GLY A 261 14.33 19.16 16.08
N ASN A 262 15.67 19.08 16.06
CA ASN A 262 16.39 18.13 15.22
C ASN A 262 16.27 16.71 15.76
N ASN A 263 15.94 15.77 14.90
CA ASN A 263 15.81 14.36 15.27
C ASN A 263 17.16 13.76 15.64
N ALA A 264 17.24 13.10 16.78
CA ALA A 264 18.36 12.26 17.18
C ALA A 264 18.20 10.83 16.60
N ASP A 265 19.06 9.88 17.00
CA ASP A 265 18.94 8.49 16.53
C ASP A 265 17.66 7.84 17.05
N VAL A 266 17.01 7.09 16.16
CA VAL A 266 15.87 6.24 16.57
C VAL A 266 16.40 5.11 17.43
N THR A 267 15.77 4.91 18.58
CA THR A 267 16.03 3.75 19.43
C THR A 267 14.96 2.70 19.18
N VAL A 268 15.37 1.44 19.03
CA VAL A 268 14.47 0.30 18.87
C VAL A 268 14.59 -0.62 20.06
N VAL A 269 13.47 -0.92 20.71
CA VAL A 269 13.42 -1.82 21.88
C VAL A 269 12.59 -3.05 21.50
N PRO A 270 13.23 -4.21 21.28
CA PRO A 270 12.51 -5.44 21.00
C PRO A 270 11.85 -5.98 22.26
N VAL A 271 10.66 -6.54 22.12
CA VAL A 271 9.89 -7.15 23.22
C VAL A 271 8.99 -8.23 22.67
N LYS A 272 8.70 -9.26 23.46
CA LYS A 272 7.78 -10.32 23.07
C LYS A 272 6.68 -10.44 24.11
N THR A 273 5.41 -10.46 23.69
CA THR A 273 4.28 -10.75 24.57
C THR A 273 4.33 -12.18 25.08
N GLU A 274 3.74 -12.42 26.26
CA GLU A 274 3.56 -13.78 26.75
C GLU A 274 2.62 -14.53 25.81
N ALA A 275 2.93 -15.80 25.56
CA ALA A 275 2.06 -16.66 24.75
C ALA A 275 0.82 -17.10 25.56
N LEU A 276 -0.31 -17.26 24.88
CA LEU A 276 -1.45 -18.01 25.38
C LEU A 276 -1.20 -19.50 25.27
N GLY A 277 -2.02 -20.30 25.95
CA GLY A 277 -2.08 -21.73 25.80
C GLY A 277 -1.19 -22.51 26.78
N GLY A 278 -1.20 -23.81 26.62
CA GLY A 278 -0.45 -24.79 27.41
C GLY A 278 0.30 -25.77 26.52
N GLU A 279 0.90 -26.80 27.12
CA GLU A 279 1.69 -27.82 26.43
C GLU A 279 0.84 -29.02 25.95
N GLY A 280 -0.44 -29.05 26.30
CA GLY A 280 -1.37 -30.12 25.95
C GLY A 280 -1.90 -30.03 24.52
N VAL A 281 -2.89 -30.86 24.22
CA VAL A 281 -3.54 -30.87 22.90
C VAL A 281 -4.41 -29.62 22.72
N ALA A 282 -4.09 -28.81 21.73
CA ALA A 282 -4.87 -27.63 21.36
C ALA A 282 -6.09 -28.05 20.53
N GLU A 283 -7.28 -27.73 21.00
CA GLU A 283 -8.57 -28.06 20.35
C GLU A 283 -9.44 -26.82 20.22
N VAL A 284 -10.31 -26.82 19.20
CA VAL A 284 -11.26 -25.73 18.95
C VAL A 284 -12.66 -26.30 18.88
N ALA A 285 -13.62 -25.75 19.66
CA ALA A 285 -15.03 -26.01 19.50
C ALA A 285 -15.62 -24.98 18.51
N ILE A 286 -16.43 -25.44 17.57
CA ILE A 286 -17.09 -24.63 16.56
C ILE A 286 -18.58 -24.56 16.82
N THR A 287 -19.12 -23.33 16.87
CA THR A 287 -20.55 -23.09 17.03
C THR A 287 -21.05 -22.25 15.84
N VAL A 288 -22.03 -22.79 15.11
CA VAL A 288 -22.69 -22.08 14.02
C VAL A 288 -23.78 -21.18 14.59
N GLY A 289 -23.68 -19.90 14.37
CA GLY A 289 -24.59 -18.87 14.86
C GLY A 289 -25.62 -18.44 13.81
N ASP A 290 -26.01 -17.17 13.85
CA ASP A 290 -27.01 -16.60 12.98
C ASP A 290 -26.54 -16.46 11.53
N PHE A 291 -27.44 -16.71 10.58
CA PHE A 291 -27.27 -16.31 9.18
C PHE A 291 -27.98 -14.98 8.96
N LYS A 292 -27.25 -13.95 8.50
CA LYS A 292 -27.71 -12.56 8.40
C LYS A 292 -27.47 -11.98 7.00
N GLY A 293 -28.10 -10.84 6.73
CA GLY A 293 -27.92 -10.11 5.48
C GLY A 293 -29.18 -10.04 4.62
N ASP A 294 -29.03 -9.47 3.44
CA ASP A 294 -30.09 -9.30 2.44
C ASP A 294 -29.52 -9.27 1.01
N MET A 295 -30.41 -9.27 0.01
CA MET A 295 -30.05 -9.27 -1.40
C MET A 295 -29.26 -8.02 -1.87
N LEU A 296 -29.34 -6.91 -1.13
CA LEU A 296 -28.65 -5.66 -1.50
C LEU A 296 -27.26 -5.58 -0.87
N ASN A 297 -27.13 -6.11 0.36
CA ASN A 297 -25.95 -5.97 1.18
C ASN A 297 -25.09 -7.25 1.26
N GLY A 298 -25.55 -8.32 0.64
CA GLY A 298 -24.97 -9.65 0.74
C GLY A 298 -25.39 -10.38 2.00
N PHE A 299 -25.07 -11.67 2.03
CA PHE A 299 -25.38 -12.56 3.13
C PHE A 299 -24.12 -13.01 3.84
N TYR A 300 -24.22 -13.30 5.12
CA TYR A 300 -23.12 -13.82 5.91
C TYR A 300 -23.57 -14.76 7.01
N GLN A 301 -22.72 -15.74 7.29
CA GLN A 301 -22.86 -16.69 8.37
C GLN A 301 -21.93 -16.30 9.52
N ILE A 302 -22.47 -16.24 10.73
CA ILE A 302 -21.68 -16.07 11.94
C ILE A 302 -21.24 -17.46 12.40
N VAL A 303 -19.96 -17.62 12.70
CA VAL A 303 -19.38 -18.84 13.27
C VAL A 303 -18.49 -18.44 14.43
N THR A 304 -18.69 -19.05 15.59
CA THR A 304 -17.85 -18.83 16.77
C THR A 304 -16.88 -19.98 16.94
N TYR A 305 -15.62 -19.68 17.05
CA TYR A 305 -14.53 -20.60 17.32
C TYR A 305 -14.05 -20.40 18.75
N THR A 306 -14.11 -21.45 19.55
CA THR A 306 -13.75 -21.41 20.98
C THR A 306 -12.62 -22.39 21.24
N PRO A 307 -11.36 -21.92 21.31
CA PRO A 307 -10.23 -22.77 21.63
C PRO A 307 -10.27 -23.18 23.11
N ASN A 308 -9.63 -24.31 23.42
CA ASN A 308 -9.38 -24.70 24.79
C ASN A 308 -8.19 -23.93 25.38
N ASP A 309 -7.90 -24.10 26.67
CA ASP A 309 -6.82 -23.47 27.40
C ASP A 309 -5.40 -23.94 26.98
N GLN A 310 -5.29 -24.92 26.08
CA GLN A 310 -4.04 -25.40 25.53
C GLN A 310 -3.66 -24.69 24.22
N ALA A 311 -4.61 -23.99 23.57
CA ALA A 311 -4.36 -23.32 22.30
C ALA A 311 -3.64 -21.98 22.49
N SER A 312 -2.50 -21.80 21.83
CA SER A 312 -1.80 -20.52 21.72
C SER A 312 -2.48 -19.60 20.71
N PHE A 313 -2.88 -20.18 19.58
CA PHE A 313 -3.70 -19.54 18.56
C PHE A 313 -4.44 -20.61 17.77
N HIS A 314 -5.39 -20.19 16.97
CA HIS A 314 -6.08 -21.04 16.01
C HIS A 314 -6.24 -20.34 14.65
N ARG A 315 -6.54 -21.11 13.62
CA ARG A 315 -6.77 -20.64 12.26
C ARG A 315 -8.07 -21.23 11.74
N ASP A 316 -8.87 -20.38 11.13
CA ASP A 316 -10.25 -20.70 10.79
C ASP A 316 -10.50 -20.52 9.30
N MET A 317 -11.40 -21.33 8.76
CA MET A 317 -11.94 -21.13 7.43
C MET A 317 -13.37 -21.62 7.31
N LEU A 318 -14.08 -21.06 6.36
CA LEU A 318 -15.33 -21.59 5.85
C LEU A 318 -15.12 -22.07 4.42
N ILE A 319 -15.63 -23.24 4.09
CA ILE A 319 -15.53 -23.84 2.75
C ILE A 319 -16.87 -24.44 2.36
N THR A 320 -17.25 -24.39 1.07
CA THR A 320 -18.46 -25.10 0.63
C THR A 320 -18.25 -26.60 0.81
N LYS A 321 -19.32 -27.32 1.16
CA LYS A 321 -19.24 -28.77 1.36
C LYS A 321 -18.80 -29.50 0.10
N GLU A 322 -19.23 -29.04 -1.07
CA GLU A 322 -18.79 -29.58 -2.36
C GLU A 322 -17.27 -29.48 -2.54
N ALA A 323 -16.69 -28.32 -2.22
CA ALA A 323 -15.23 -28.14 -2.28
C ALA A 323 -14.52 -28.98 -1.23
N TYR A 324 -15.03 -29.02 0.01
CA TYR A 324 -14.48 -29.84 1.08
C TYR A 324 -14.45 -31.35 0.74
N GLU A 325 -15.45 -31.87 0.05
CA GLU A 325 -15.54 -33.26 -0.39
C GLU A 325 -14.77 -33.55 -1.70
N SER A 326 -14.20 -32.51 -2.33
CA SER A 326 -13.45 -32.67 -3.57
C SER A 326 -12.09 -33.33 -3.37
N ALA A 327 -11.52 -33.88 -4.44
CA ALA A 327 -10.17 -34.45 -4.43
C ALA A 327 -9.06 -33.39 -4.27
N GLU A 328 -9.37 -32.13 -4.55
CA GLU A 328 -8.44 -31.01 -4.40
C GLU A 328 -8.25 -30.62 -2.95
N TRP A 329 -9.33 -30.60 -2.17
CA TRP A 329 -9.31 -30.18 -0.77
C TRP A 329 -9.32 -31.37 0.19
N GLY A 330 -10.43 -31.96 0.45
CA GLY A 330 -10.59 -32.97 1.48
C GLY A 330 -10.17 -32.47 2.87
N GLU A 331 -10.19 -33.34 3.85
CA GLU A 331 -9.73 -33.02 5.21
C GLU A 331 -8.24 -32.64 5.24
N GLU A 332 -7.41 -33.37 4.50
CA GLU A 332 -5.96 -33.16 4.46
C GLU A 332 -5.60 -31.83 3.75
N GLY A 333 -6.27 -31.48 2.67
CA GLY A 333 -6.07 -30.22 1.97
C GLY A 333 -6.42 -29.01 2.83
N VAL A 334 -7.56 -29.07 3.53
CA VAL A 334 -7.98 -28.04 4.49
C VAL A 334 -6.97 -27.89 5.63
N LYS A 335 -6.53 -29.00 6.21
CA LYS A 335 -5.53 -29.02 7.27
C LYS A 335 -4.22 -28.39 6.81
N ASN A 336 -3.70 -28.84 5.66
CA ASN A 336 -2.46 -28.30 5.08
C ASN A 336 -2.58 -26.80 4.78
N TYR A 337 -3.73 -26.33 4.31
CA TYR A 337 -3.96 -24.92 4.06
C TYR A 337 -3.93 -24.07 5.34
N LEU A 338 -4.62 -24.53 6.40
CA LEU A 338 -4.67 -23.82 7.67
C LEU A 338 -3.33 -23.84 8.42
N MET A 339 -2.50 -24.87 8.20
CA MET A 339 -1.17 -24.95 8.79
C MET A 339 -0.10 -24.09 8.09
N GLN A 340 -0.38 -23.53 6.90
CA GLN A 340 0.55 -22.65 6.20
C GLN A 340 0.73 -21.33 6.91
N ASP A 341 1.96 -20.86 7.05
CA ASP A 341 2.22 -19.51 7.51
C ASP A 341 1.88 -18.50 6.42
N LYS A 342 1.20 -17.41 6.82
CA LYS A 342 0.85 -16.28 5.97
C LYS A 342 1.28 -14.99 6.65
N PRO A 343 2.57 -14.64 6.57
CA PRO A 343 3.11 -13.47 7.26
C PRO A 343 2.48 -12.15 6.75
N ASP A 344 1.99 -12.14 5.52
CA ASP A 344 1.34 -10.95 4.93
C ASP A 344 -0.14 -10.78 5.35
N ASP A 345 -0.69 -11.74 6.10
CA ASP A 345 -2.07 -11.67 6.63
C ASP A 345 -2.03 -11.52 8.15
N PRO A 346 -2.12 -10.31 8.69
CA PRO A 346 -2.06 -10.05 10.13
C PRO A 346 -3.24 -10.65 10.91
N TYR A 347 -4.28 -11.09 10.19
CA TYR A 347 -5.47 -11.69 10.77
C TYR A 347 -5.53 -13.21 10.56
N TRP A 348 -4.43 -13.82 10.11
CA TRP A 348 -4.39 -15.26 9.86
C TRP A 348 -4.45 -16.10 11.15
N ASN A 349 -3.76 -15.65 12.17
CA ASN A 349 -3.83 -16.25 13.50
C ASN A 349 -4.92 -15.56 14.34
N GLN A 350 -5.77 -16.37 14.98
CA GLN A 350 -6.79 -15.89 15.89
C GLN A 350 -6.41 -16.30 17.33
N TYR A 351 -6.72 -15.45 18.30
CA TYR A 351 -6.34 -15.64 19.69
C TYR A 351 -7.60 -15.60 20.57
N GLY A 352 -7.75 -16.59 21.46
CA GLY A 352 -8.93 -16.69 22.29
C GLY A 352 -10.20 -17.01 21.49
N VAL A 353 -11.36 -16.65 22.05
CA VAL A 353 -12.64 -16.88 21.36
C VAL A 353 -12.80 -15.92 20.19
N ASP A 354 -13.05 -16.47 19.01
CA ASP A 354 -13.26 -15.68 17.80
C ASP A 354 -14.67 -15.85 17.24
N GLU A 355 -15.40 -14.76 17.04
CA GLU A 355 -16.66 -14.69 16.32
C GLU A 355 -16.44 -14.20 14.89
N ALA A 356 -16.31 -15.12 13.96
CA ALA A 356 -16.06 -14.83 12.56
C ALA A 356 -17.36 -14.66 11.76
N TRP A 357 -17.35 -13.68 10.85
CA TRP A 357 -18.42 -13.44 9.91
C TRP A 357 -17.93 -13.80 8.51
N TRP A 358 -18.57 -14.79 7.91
CA TRP A 358 -18.19 -15.33 6.61
C TRP A 358 -19.22 -14.95 5.56
N GLU A 359 -18.80 -14.43 4.42
CA GLU A 359 -19.68 -14.29 3.26
C GLU A 359 -20.25 -15.69 2.94
N ALA A 360 -21.56 -15.81 2.85
CA ALA A 360 -22.19 -17.10 2.60
C ALA A 360 -23.51 -16.92 1.83
N ASP A 361 -23.82 -17.86 0.95
CA ASP A 361 -25.05 -17.84 0.18
C ASP A 361 -26.20 -18.54 0.91
N PRO A 362 -27.45 -18.11 0.72
CA PRO A 362 -28.61 -18.79 1.25
C PRO A 362 -28.73 -20.23 0.71
N ASN A 363 -29.29 -21.13 1.53
CA ASN A 363 -29.61 -22.50 1.14
C ASN A 363 -28.41 -23.29 0.57
N THR A 364 -27.21 -23.01 1.12
CA THR A 364 -25.94 -23.60 0.67
C THR A 364 -25.28 -24.38 1.80
N GLU A 365 -24.74 -25.55 1.45
CA GLU A 365 -24.02 -26.40 2.40
C GLU A 365 -22.57 -25.95 2.57
N TYR A 366 -22.15 -25.75 3.81
CA TYR A 366 -20.81 -25.35 4.20
C TYR A 366 -20.21 -26.26 5.25
N VAL A 367 -18.88 -26.22 5.36
CA VAL A 367 -18.11 -26.81 6.46
C VAL A 367 -17.27 -25.70 7.08
N ALA A 368 -17.50 -25.40 8.35
CA ALA A 368 -16.63 -24.55 9.14
C ALA A 368 -15.49 -25.42 9.69
N CYS A 369 -14.25 -24.94 9.50
CA CYS A 369 -13.05 -25.68 9.87
C CYS A 369 -12.16 -24.80 10.75
N SER A 370 -11.50 -25.40 11.72
CA SER A 370 -10.50 -24.74 12.56
C SER A 370 -9.42 -25.72 13.01
N ILE A 371 -8.20 -25.23 13.16
CA ILE A 371 -7.08 -25.97 13.75
C ILE A 371 -6.30 -25.03 14.69
N ALA A 372 -5.92 -25.53 15.85
CA ALA A 372 -5.16 -24.78 16.83
C ALA A 372 -3.75 -25.34 17.02
N GLN A 373 -2.83 -24.47 17.46
CA GLN A 373 -1.46 -24.81 17.83
C GLN A 373 -1.24 -24.54 19.32
N ASN A 374 -0.52 -25.41 20.00
CA ASN A 374 -0.15 -25.23 21.41
C ASN A 374 1.14 -24.39 21.54
N ILE A 375 1.56 -24.10 22.80
CA ILE A 375 2.76 -23.27 23.08
C ILE A 375 4.05 -23.89 22.56
N ASN A 376 4.11 -25.22 22.36
CA ASN A 376 5.26 -25.94 21.83
C ASN A 376 5.31 -25.96 20.29
N GLY A 377 4.33 -25.35 19.62
CA GLY A 377 4.22 -25.35 18.18
C GLY A 377 3.59 -26.64 17.60
N GLU A 378 2.94 -27.45 18.45
CA GLU A 378 2.30 -28.69 18.02
C GLU A 378 0.84 -28.41 17.61
N TRP A 379 0.46 -28.88 16.43
CA TRP A 379 -0.89 -28.76 15.91
C TRP A 379 -1.83 -29.82 16.50
N GLY A 380 -2.99 -29.37 16.93
CA GLY A 380 -4.06 -30.25 17.38
C GLY A 380 -4.87 -30.86 16.22
N PRO A 381 -5.97 -31.54 16.52
CA PRO A 381 -6.85 -32.11 15.51
C PRO A 381 -7.60 -31.00 14.74
N LEU A 382 -7.91 -31.26 13.45
CA LEU A 382 -8.81 -30.41 12.69
C LEU A 382 -10.24 -30.55 13.25
N ALA A 383 -10.82 -29.44 13.70
CA ALA A 383 -12.23 -29.37 14.06
C ALA A 383 -13.06 -28.99 12.82
N THR A 384 -14.19 -29.66 12.64
CA THR A 384 -15.11 -29.40 11.53
C THR A 384 -16.57 -29.45 11.95
N VAL A 385 -17.38 -28.53 11.43
CA VAL A 385 -18.85 -28.55 11.59
C VAL A 385 -19.50 -28.27 10.24
N ALA A 386 -20.23 -29.27 9.73
CA ALA A 386 -21.03 -29.12 8.52
C ALA A 386 -22.41 -28.53 8.85
N PHE A 387 -22.88 -27.61 8.04
CA PHE A 387 -24.20 -26.99 8.20
C PHE A 387 -24.76 -26.51 6.86
N THR A 388 -26.04 -26.15 6.85
CA THR A 388 -26.70 -25.53 5.69
C THR A 388 -27.25 -24.17 6.12
N THR A 389 -26.91 -23.13 5.34
CA THR A 389 -27.47 -21.80 5.58
C THR A 389 -28.97 -21.78 5.33
N PRO A 390 -29.75 -21.03 6.11
CA PRO A 390 -31.19 -20.90 5.89
C PRO A 390 -31.52 -20.25 4.54
N ALA A 391 -32.70 -20.57 4.00
CA ALA A 391 -33.18 -19.92 2.76
C ALA A 391 -33.47 -18.41 2.93
N LYS A 392 -33.65 -17.95 4.16
CA LYS A 392 -33.86 -16.55 4.53
C LYS A 392 -32.95 -16.16 5.70
N ALA A 393 -32.24 -15.06 5.56
CA ALA A 393 -31.43 -14.49 6.62
C ALA A 393 -32.29 -13.70 7.62
N VAL A 394 -31.79 -13.56 8.85
CA VAL A 394 -32.31 -12.58 9.81
C VAL A 394 -31.84 -11.19 9.34
N ALA A 395 -32.74 -10.19 9.35
CA ALA A 395 -32.42 -8.85 8.86
C ALA A 395 -31.20 -8.24 9.58
N ALA A 396 -30.21 -7.83 8.81
CA ALA A 396 -29.00 -7.16 9.28
C ALA A 396 -29.09 -5.64 9.15
N PRO A 397 -28.35 -4.87 9.95
CA PRO A 397 -28.18 -3.44 9.70
C PRO A 397 -27.42 -3.24 8.37
N ALA A 398 -27.91 -2.29 7.55
CA ALA A 398 -27.47 -2.08 6.17
C ALA A 398 -25.98 -1.68 6.05
N GLN A 399 -25.20 -2.48 5.34
CA GLN A 399 -23.92 -2.08 4.74
C GLN A 399 -23.92 -2.53 3.27
N ALA A 400 -23.77 -1.58 2.35
CA ALA A 400 -23.89 -1.83 0.93
C ALA A 400 -22.68 -2.59 0.36
N ARG A 401 -22.90 -3.77 -0.26
CA ARG A 401 -21.93 -4.49 -1.09
C ARG A 401 -22.56 -4.97 -2.39
N VAL A 402 -21.75 -5.00 -3.44
CA VAL A 402 -22.12 -5.46 -4.78
C VAL A 402 -22.10 -6.99 -4.82
N ALA A 403 -23.15 -7.60 -5.36
CA ALA A 403 -23.26 -9.05 -5.52
C ALA A 403 -22.13 -9.64 -6.38
N LYS A 404 -21.40 -10.63 -5.84
CA LYS A 404 -20.34 -11.40 -6.49
C LYS A 404 -20.79 -12.85 -6.62
N ALA A 405 -20.33 -13.56 -7.64
CA ALA A 405 -20.61 -14.99 -7.80
C ALA A 405 -20.08 -15.82 -6.62
N PRO A 406 -20.73 -16.96 -6.26
CA PRO A 406 -20.33 -17.79 -5.13
C PRO A 406 -18.86 -18.22 -5.24
N SER A 407 -18.10 -18.05 -4.19
CA SER A 407 -16.73 -18.53 -4.07
C SER A 407 -16.71 -19.86 -3.33
N ALA A 408 -15.92 -20.81 -3.79
CA ALA A 408 -15.70 -22.08 -3.09
C ALA A 408 -15.09 -21.84 -1.70
N LEU A 409 -14.33 -20.75 -1.54
CA LEU A 409 -13.77 -20.26 -0.30
C LEU A 409 -14.42 -18.92 0.04
N PRO A 410 -15.42 -18.90 0.95
CA PRO A 410 -16.03 -17.68 1.45
C PRO A 410 -15.00 -16.73 2.09
N THR A 411 -15.16 -15.44 1.84
CA THR A 411 -14.31 -14.41 2.43
C THR A 411 -14.78 -14.12 3.86
N ARG A 412 -13.84 -14.00 4.77
CA ARG A 412 -14.09 -13.51 6.12
C ARG A 412 -14.34 -12.00 6.07
N ILE A 413 -15.46 -11.57 6.66
CA ILE A 413 -15.79 -10.15 6.82
C ILE A 413 -15.12 -9.68 8.10
N GLN A 414 -14.25 -8.69 7.97
CA GLN A 414 -13.59 -8.10 9.12
C GLN A 414 -14.57 -7.19 9.87
N HIS A 415 -14.97 -7.59 11.07
CA HIS A 415 -15.55 -6.68 12.06
C HIS A 415 -14.46 -6.28 13.03
N GLY A 416 -14.25 -4.95 13.15
CA GLY A 416 -13.23 -4.41 14.01
C GLY A 416 -13.39 -4.83 15.45
N SER A 417 -12.61 -5.79 15.87
CA SER A 417 -12.23 -6.01 17.25
C SER A 417 -10.95 -6.85 17.28
N SER A 418 -9.89 -6.27 16.85
CA SER A 418 -8.53 -6.53 17.31
C SER A 418 -7.78 -5.28 16.89
N ALA A 419 -7.52 -4.45 17.87
CA ALA A 419 -6.95 -3.16 17.64
C ALA A 419 -5.45 -3.28 17.33
N VAL A 420 -5.13 -3.60 16.09
CA VAL A 420 -4.08 -2.78 15.49
C VAL A 420 -4.74 -1.42 15.30
N GLN A 421 -4.55 -0.52 16.24
CA GLN A 421 -4.90 0.88 16.02
C GLN A 421 -4.04 1.38 14.86
N THR A 422 -4.53 1.17 13.64
CA THR A 422 -4.27 2.11 12.57
C THR A 422 -4.97 3.39 13.01
N VAL A 423 -4.23 4.21 13.74
CA VAL A 423 -4.61 5.59 13.96
C VAL A 423 -4.71 6.18 12.56
N ALA A 424 -5.93 6.30 12.06
CA ALA A 424 -6.18 7.04 10.84
C ALA A 424 -5.82 8.51 11.14
N PRO A 425 -4.70 9.04 10.62
CA PRO A 425 -4.35 10.41 10.87
C PRO A 425 -5.25 11.30 10.03
N PHE A 426 -5.67 12.40 10.61
CA PHE A 426 -6.33 13.49 9.91
C PHE A 426 -5.46 13.95 8.72
N LEU A 427 -5.98 13.80 7.52
CA LEU A 427 -5.39 14.22 6.27
C LEU A 427 -4.99 15.71 6.32
N LYS A 428 -3.70 15.98 6.43
CA LYS A 428 -3.13 17.20 5.87
C LYS A 428 -2.44 16.82 4.57
N THR A 429 -3.06 17.14 3.46
CA THR A 429 -2.41 17.06 2.15
C THR A 429 -1.19 17.96 2.15
N PRO A 430 0.02 17.45 1.93
CA PRO A 430 1.18 18.31 1.69
C PRO A 430 0.90 19.13 0.43
N LYS A 431 0.98 20.45 0.52
CA LYS A 431 1.03 21.30 -0.67
C LYS A 431 2.37 21.03 -1.33
N ALA A 432 2.36 20.41 -2.50
CA ALA A 432 3.53 20.38 -3.37
C ALA A 432 3.89 21.84 -3.70
N VAL A 433 5.05 22.27 -3.23
CA VAL A 433 5.62 23.56 -3.63
C VAL A 433 6.43 23.31 -4.91
N ALA A 434 6.06 23.98 -5.99
CA ALA A 434 6.76 23.83 -7.26
C ALA A 434 8.21 24.32 -7.15
N PRO A 435 9.20 23.50 -7.50
CA PRO A 435 10.61 23.91 -7.47
C PRO A 435 10.87 25.02 -8.51
N VAL A 436 11.62 26.06 -8.13
CA VAL A 436 12.04 27.13 -9.03
C VAL A 436 13.53 26.99 -9.33
N LEU A 437 13.86 26.67 -10.58
CA LEU A 437 15.24 26.61 -11.07
C LEU A 437 15.75 28.03 -11.40
N LYS A 438 16.88 28.41 -10.83
CA LYS A 438 17.58 29.67 -11.14
C LYS A 438 19.02 29.37 -11.51
N GLN A 439 19.43 29.92 -12.65
CA GLN A 439 20.84 29.90 -13.03
C GLN A 439 21.59 30.91 -12.16
N VAL A 440 22.59 30.45 -11.42
CA VAL A 440 23.50 31.31 -10.68
C VAL A 440 24.52 31.86 -11.69
N LYS A 441 24.60 33.21 -11.85
CA LYS A 441 25.57 33.87 -12.71
C LYS A 441 26.96 33.88 -12.06
#